data_6c5ab6c7bc5717fea27f439c975f5ed8
#
_entry.id   6c5ab6c7bc5717fea27f439c975f5ed8
#
_cell.length_a   1.000
_cell.length_b   1.000
_cell.length_c   1.000
_cell.angle_alpha   90.00
_cell.angle_beta   90.00
_cell.angle_gamma   90.00
#
_symmetry.space_group_name_H-M   'P 1'
#
loop_
_entity.id
_entity.type
_entity.pdbx_description
1 polymer ?
#
loop_
_entity_poly.entity_id
_entity_poly.type
_entity_poly.pdbx_seq_one_letter_code
_entity_poly.pdbx_strand_id
1 'polypeptide(L)'
;MHWQTARFLIDLSKPKVMGIVNVTPDSFSDGGLFASTRRAVAHCEQLVAQGAHILDLGGESSRPGTPPVPLEQELARVMPVLREAVTLGVPVSIDTYKPEVMQQALDAGADIVNDIWALRRPGAREIIAGHPGCGLCLMHMHGEPQTMQRTPLEGDAVLRALAFLTEAAQLVRAMGVDKARIVWDAGIGFGKTVNQNLSLLARQHELLAAGYPLLAGWSRKSSLGTVTGLPVSDRLAPSLAAALLAVERGASIVRVHDVRETVAALKIWSATVAAFNNNDLTRSQRIS
;
A
#
# COMPACT_ATOMS: atom_id res chain seq x y z
N MET A 1 9.93 5.86 -14.10
CA MET A 1 8.70 6.37 -13.44
C MET A 1 9.05 6.74 -12.00
N HIS A 2 8.50 7.82 -11.46
CA HIS A 2 8.78 8.27 -10.09
C HIS A 2 7.46 8.53 -9.36
N TRP A 3 7.49 8.38 -8.04
CA TRP A 3 6.41 8.81 -7.15
C TRP A 3 6.89 10.00 -6.33
N GLN A 4 6.30 11.15 -6.56
CA GLN A 4 6.59 12.37 -5.80
C GLN A 4 5.87 12.32 -4.46
N THR A 5 6.61 12.54 -3.39
CA THR A 5 6.09 12.65 -2.02
C THR A 5 6.55 13.97 -1.39
N ALA A 6 6.19 14.24 -0.14
CA ALA A 6 6.51 15.53 0.49
C ALA A 6 8.01 15.81 0.51
N ARG A 7 8.82 14.84 0.95
CA ARG A 7 10.29 15.00 1.10
C ARG A 7 11.10 14.18 0.11
N PHE A 8 10.49 13.22 -0.62
CA PHE A 8 11.21 12.26 -1.45
C PHE A 8 10.64 12.20 -2.87
N LEU A 9 11.52 11.96 -3.82
CA LEU A 9 11.17 11.52 -5.16
C LEU A 9 11.54 10.03 -5.29
N ILE A 10 10.56 9.16 -5.13
CA ILE A 10 10.77 7.71 -5.10
C ILE A 10 10.92 7.19 -6.54
N ASP A 11 12.10 6.68 -6.86
CA ASP A 11 12.33 6.02 -8.15
C ASP A 11 11.63 4.66 -8.20
N LEU A 12 10.66 4.50 -9.10
CA LEU A 12 9.88 3.29 -9.34
C LEU A 12 10.40 2.45 -10.53
N SER A 13 11.62 2.68 -10.97
CA SER A 13 12.26 1.83 -12.00
C SER A 13 12.50 0.39 -11.51
N LYS A 14 12.56 0.22 -10.18
CA LYS A 14 12.60 -1.07 -9.49
C LYS A 14 11.48 -1.14 -8.46
N PRO A 15 10.92 -2.35 -8.22
CA PRO A 15 9.86 -2.52 -7.22
C PRO A 15 10.28 -2.04 -5.84
N LYS A 16 9.37 -1.36 -5.14
CA LYS A 16 9.58 -0.87 -3.77
C LYS A 16 8.80 -1.72 -2.77
N VAL A 17 9.38 -1.92 -1.60
CA VAL A 17 8.75 -2.61 -0.48
C VAL A 17 8.23 -1.56 0.50
N MET A 18 6.92 -1.56 0.73
CA MET A 18 6.24 -0.77 1.74
C MET A 18 5.93 -1.67 2.94
N GLY A 19 6.60 -1.41 4.06
CA GLY A 19 6.45 -2.19 5.30
C GLY A 19 5.25 -1.72 6.11
N ILE A 20 4.39 -2.65 6.51
CA ILE A 20 3.19 -2.38 7.30
C ILE A 20 3.53 -2.23 8.78
N VAL A 21 3.12 -1.11 9.38
CA VAL A 21 3.24 -0.83 10.81
C VAL A 21 1.86 -0.61 11.41
N ASN A 22 1.25 -1.68 11.96
CA ASN A 22 -0.04 -1.60 12.63
C ASN A 22 0.15 -1.13 14.09
N VAL A 23 -0.31 0.07 14.41
CA VAL A 23 -0.27 0.65 15.76
C VAL A 23 -1.62 0.39 16.46
N THR A 24 -1.98 -0.90 16.57
CA THR A 24 -3.23 -1.33 17.22
C THR A 24 -2.95 -2.00 18.57
N PRO A 25 -3.89 -1.97 19.54
CA PRO A 25 -3.71 -2.60 20.84
C PRO A 25 -3.31 -4.08 20.75
N ASP A 26 -3.92 -4.83 19.84
CA ASP A 26 -3.65 -6.26 19.64
C ASP A 26 -2.24 -6.54 19.12
N SER A 27 -1.62 -5.56 18.47
CA SER A 27 -0.25 -5.68 17.96
C SER A 27 0.79 -5.49 19.07
N PHE A 28 0.40 -4.86 20.20
CA PHE A 28 1.34 -4.44 21.25
C PHE A 28 0.73 -4.55 22.67
N SER A 29 0.04 -5.63 22.98
CA SER A 29 -0.96 -5.78 24.04
C SER A 29 -0.51 -5.64 25.51
N ASP A 30 0.79 -5.60 25.83
CA ASP A 30 1.22 -5.56 27.23
C ASP A 30 2.02 -4.30 27.57
N GLY A 31 1.45 -3.36 28.33
CA GLY A 31 2.20 -2.24 28.90
C GLY A 31 1.72 -0.82 28.60
N GLY A 32 0.47 -0.64 28.17
CA GLY A 32 -0.12 0.68 27.93
C GLY A 32 0.45 1.44 26.71
N LEU A 33 -0.06 2.67 26.48
CA LEU A 33 0.21 3.47 25.26
C LEU A 33 1.71 3.75 25.04
N PHE A 34 2.45 4.06 26.09
CA PHE A 34 3.89 4.38 25.99
C PHE A 34 4.74 3.16 25.61
N ALA A 35 4.43 1.98 26.12
CA ALA A 35 5.12 0.75 25.78
C ALA A 35 4.76 0.30 24.35
N SER A 36 3.51 0.52 23.89
CA SER A 36 3.10 0.24 22.52
C SER A 36 3.81 1.16 21.53
N THR A 37 3.95 2.45 21.83
CA THR A 37 4.70 3.41 20.99
C THR A 37 6.15 2.98 20.80
N ARG A 38 6.87 2.66 21.90
CA ARG A 38 8.27 2.19 21.80
C ARG A 38 8.42 0.92 20.97
N ARG A 39 7.51 -0.04 21.10
CA ARG A 39 7.55 -1.26 20.28
C ARG A 39 7.25 -0.97 18.80
N ALA A 40 6.32 -0.07 18.52
CA ALA A 40 6.01 0.32 17.15
C ALA A 40 7.20 1.07 16.50
N VAL A 41 7.88 1.95 17.23
CA VAL A 41 9.11 2.62 16.75
C VAL A 41 10.22 1.60 16.49
N ALA A 42 10.50 0.71 17.43
CA ALA A 42 11.48 -0.36 17.25
C ALA A 42 11.13 -1.27 16.03
N HIS A 43 9.83 -1.50 15.79
CA HIS A 43 9.38 -2.21 14.61
C HIS A 43 9.64 -1.41 13.33
N CYS A 44 9.43 -0.09 13.31
CA CYS A 44 9.79 0.77 12.18
C CYS A 44 11.29 0.66 11.86
N GLU A 45 12.15 0.79 12.88
CA GLU A 45 13.61 0.65 12.74
C GLU A 45 13.99 -0.74 12.19
N GLN A 46 13.37 -1.79 12.70
CA GLN A 46 13.56 -3.16 12.21
C GLN A 46 13.18 -3.31 10.74
N LEU A 47 12.02 -2.77 10.31
CA LEU A 47 11.60 -2.86 8.92
C LEU A 47 12.54 -2.09 7.99
N VAL A 48 13.04 -0.91 8.40
CA VAL A 48 14.06 -0.17 7.65
C VAL A 48 15.35 -0.97 7.53
N ALA A 49 15.84 -1.56 8.63
CA ALA A 49 17.02 -2.42 8.64
C ALA A 49 16.84 -3.68 7.76
N GLN A 50 15.62 -4.19 7.62
CA GLN A 50 15.26 -5.28 6.73
C GLN A 50 15.16 -4.88 5.25
N GLY A 51 15.22 -3.57 4.93
CA GLY A 51 15.21 -3.02 3.59
C GLY A 51 13.83 -2.52 3.13
N ALA A 52 12.93 -2.14 4.04
CA ALA A 52 11.74 -1.40 3.67
C ALA A 52 12.14 -0.08 3.01
N HIS A 53 11.52 0.25 1.89
CA HIS A 53 11.72 1.50 1.17
C HIS A 53 10.75 2.58 1.63
N ILE A 54 9.61 2.18 2.20
CA ILE A 54 8.53 3.03 2.69
C ILE A 54 7.98 2.37 3.94
N LEU A 55 7.66 3.13 4.98
CA LEU A 55 6.89 2.68 6.13
C LEU A 55 5.45 3.13 5.97
N ASP A 56 4.47 2.26 6.31
CA ASP A 56 3.05 2.60 6.23
C ASP A 56 2.39 2.38 7.61
N LEU A 57 2.09 3.49 8.29
CA LEU A 57 1.59 3.50 9.67
C LEU A 57 0.07 3.58 9.69
N GLY A 58 -0.59 2.61 10.35
CA GLY A 58 -2.03 2.58 10.54
C GLY A 58 -2.43 2.42 11.99
N GLY A 59 -3.33 3.29 12.49
CA GLY A 59 -3.89 3.25 13.85
C GLY A 59 -5.22 2.51 13.95
N GLU A 60 -5.83 2.23 12.80
CA GLU A 60 -7.09 1.51 12.68
C GLU A 60 -6.91 0.26 11.81
N SER A 61 -7.52 -0.85 12.22
CA SER A 61 -7.52 -2.06 11.41
C SER A 61 -8.60 -1.99 10.34
N SER A 62 -8.23 -2.08 9.08
CA SER A 62 -9.16 -2.17 7.94
C SER A 62 -9.66 -3.61 7.64
N ARG A 63 -9.42 -4.56 8.57
CA ARG A 63 -9.92 -5.94 8.42
C ARG A 63 -11.44 -5.97 8.44
N PRO A 64 -12.08 -6.89 7.67
CA PRO A 64 -13.53 -7.02 7.67
C PRO A 64 -14.10 -7.22 9.08
N GLY A 65 -15.17 -6.47 9.39
CA GLY A 65 -15.86 -6.57 10.68
C GLY A 65 -15.21 -5.85 11.85
N THR A 66 -14.04 -5.24 11.68
CA THR A 66 -13.42 -4.43 12.74
C THR A 66 -14.22 -3.13 12.93
N PRO A 67 -14.60 -2.76 14.18
CA PRO A 67 -15.27 -1.49 14.43
C PRO A 67 -14.32 -0.31 14.15
N PRO A 68 -14.86 0.84 13.70
CA PRO A 68 -14.06 2.05 13.48
C PRO A 68 -13.48 2.55 14.80
N VAL A 69 -12.27 3.07 14.74
CA VAL A 69 -11.58 3.66 15.88
C VAL A 69 -11.97 5.13 16.00
N PRO A 70 -12.32 5.66 17.20
CA PRO A 70 -12.53 7.09 17.40
C PRO A 70 -11.31 7.92 16.99
N LEU A 71 -11.54 9.15 16.48
CA LEU A 71 -10.49 10.06 16.00
C LEU A 71 -9.36 10.24 17.00
N GLU A 72 -9.69 10.66 18.21
CA GLU A 72 -8.71 10.90 19.28
C GLU A 72 -7.87 9.67 19.62
N GLN A 73 -8.49 8.50 19.53
CA GLN A 73 -7.79 7.26 19.80
C GLN A 73 -6.82 6.89 18.67
N GLU A 74 -7.21 7.12 17.41
CA GLU A 74 -6.31 6.91 16.25
C GLU A 74 -5.13 7.87 16.33
N LEU A 75 -5.37 9.16 16.56
CA LEU A 75 -4.32 10.17 16.75
C LEU A 75 -3.37 9.80 17.90
N ALA A 76 -3.91 9.39 19.05
CA ALA A 76 -3.10 8.99 20.19
C ALA A 76 -2.19 7.78 19.89
N ARG A 77 -2.60 6.89 18.99
CA ARG A 77 -1.80 5.75 18.54
C ARG A 77 -0.72 6.15 17.55
N VAL A 78 -1.10 6.83 16.46
CA VAL A 78 -0.19 7.02 15.31
C VAL A 78 0.77 8.18 15.48
N MET A 79 0.34 9.30 16.08
CA MET A 79 1.15 10.51 16.10
C MET A 79 2.48 10.39 16.87
N PRO A 80 2.56 9.72 18.02
CA PRO A 80 3.84 9.49 18.69
C PRO A 80 4.81 8.64 17.87
N VAL A 81 4.31 7.61 17.17
CA VAL A 81 5.13 6.74 16.31
C VAL A 81 5.57 7.47 15.05
N LEU A 82 4.69 8.26 14.44
CA LEU A 82 4.99 9.04 13.25
C LEU A 82 6.15 10.01 13.47
N ARG A 83 6.14 10.76 14.58
CA ARG A 83 7.21 11.73 14.91
C ARG A 83 8.60 11.11 14.94
N GLU A 84 8.71 9.88 15.42
CA GLU A 84 9.98 9.14 15.42
C GLU A 84 10.27 8.54 14.03
N ALA A 85 9.27 7.93 13.39
CA ALA A 85 9.43 7.27 12.10
C ALA A 85 9.91 8.21 10.99
N VAL A 86 9.49 9.48 10.97
CA VAL A 86 9.91 10.48 9.97
C VAL A 86 11.40 10.82 10.04
N THR A 87 12.08 10.45 11.12
CA THR A 87 13.53 10.66 11.30
C THR A 87 14.36 9.49 10.74
N LEU A 88 13.75 8.37 10.36
CA LEU A 88 14.44 7.14 9.94
C LEU A 88 15.00 7.18 8.50
N GLY A 89 14.85 8.30 7.79
CA GLY A 89 15.48 8.50 6.48
C GLY A 89 14.78 7.79 5.30
N VAL A 90 13.59 7.26 5.52
CA VAL A 90 12.71 6.68 4.48
C VAL A 90 11.37 7.42 4.44
N PRO A 91 10.65 7.41 3.29
CA PRO A 91 9.30 7.94 3.22
C PRO A 91 8.35 7.27 4.22
N VAL A 92 7.53 8.07 4.89
CA VAL A 92 6.53 7.59 5.84
C VAL A 92 5.13 7.88 5.30
N SER A 93 4.33 6.84 5.19
CA SER A 93 2.93 6.84 4.80
C SER A 93 2.04 6.75 6.03
N ILE A 94 0.92 7.47 6.02
CA ILE A 94 -0.16 7.31 7.00
C ILE A 94 -1.33 6.59 6.34
N ASP A 95 -1.69 5.40 6.86
CA ASP A 95 -2.85 4.60 6.43
C ASP A 95 -4.07 5.04 7.23
N THR A 96 -4.83 5.96 6.66
CA THR A 96 -6.03 6.53 7.28
C THR A 96 -7.01 7.07 6.23
N TYR A 97 -8.29 7.06 6.57
CA TYR A 97 -9.35 7.70 5.79
C TYR A 97 -9.95 8.94 6.49
N LYS A 98 -9.44 9.30 7.68
CA LYS A 98 -9.92 10.45 8.45
C LYS A 98 -9.17 11.71 8.08
N PRO A 99 -9.85 12.76 7.56
CA PRO A 99 -9.18 14.00 7.14
C PRO A 99 -8.37 14.65 8.25
N GLU A 100 -8.84 14.61 9.49
CA GLU A 100 -8.16 15.21 10.64
C GLU A 100 -6.85 14.49 10.96
N VAL A 101 -6.81 13.17 10.77
CA VAL A 101 -5.57 12.38 10.92
C VAL A 101 -4.62 12.67 9.76
N MET A 102 -5.12 12.77 8.52
CA MET A 102 -4.32 13.16 7.35
C MET A 102 -3.62 14.50 7.58
N GLN A 103 -4.40 15.53 8.00
CA GLN A 103 -3.85 16.87 8.23
C GLN A 103 -2.75 16.86 9.28
N GLN A 104 -3.03 16.30 10.47
CA GLN A 104 -2.05 16.28 11.55
C GLN A 104 -0.82 15.44 11.21
N ALA A 105 -0.98 14.34 10.47
CA ALA A 105 0.14 13.51 10.05
C ALA A 105 1.03 14.23 9.04
N LEU A 106 0.45 14.94 8.06
CA LEU A 106 1.18 15.73 7.08
C LEU A 106 1.92 16.90 7.76
N ASP A 107 1.26 17.60 8.70
CA ASP A 107 1.88 18.68 9.49
C ASP A 107 3.05 18.17 10.35
N ALA A 108 3.01 16.89 10.76
CA ALA A 108 4.08 16.23 11.50
C ALA A 108 5.17 15.60 10.61
N GLY A 109 5.09 15.74 9.28
CA GLY A 109 6.11 15.33 8.33
C GLY A 109 5.87 13.97 7.67
N ALA A 110 4.64 13.44 7.69
CA ALA A 110 4.29 12.32 6.83
C ALA A 110 4.48 12.69 5.35
N ASP A 111 4.95 11.74 4.55
CA ASP A 111 5.24 11.96 3.13
C ASP A 111 4.09 11.58 2.22
N ILE A 112 3.28 10.61 2.66
CA ILE A 112 2.27 9.93 1.85
C ILE A 112 0.99 9.78 2.67
N VAL A 113 -0.15 9.94 2.02
CA VAL A 113 -1.46 9.49 2.52
C VAL A 113 -1.87 8.25 1.74
N ASN A 114 -2.12 7.15 2.46
CA ASN A 114 -2.67 5.91 1.93
C ASN A 114 -4.12 5.80 2.39
N ASP A 115 -5.07 6.06 1.48
CA ASP A 115 -6.49 6.12 1.84
C ASP A 115 -7.32 5.03 1.17
N ILE A 116 -7.82 4.10 1.98
CA ILE A 116 -8.70 3.00 1.54
C ILE A 116 -10.05 3.49 1.01
N TRP A 117 -10.44 4.74 1.29
CA TRP A 117 -11.66 5.38 0.81
C TRP A 117 -11.44 6.25 -0.43
N ALA A 118 -10.21 6.38 -0.91
CA ALA A 118 -9.86 7.22 -2.06
C ALA A 118 -10.41 8.64 -1.95
N LEU A 119 -10.21 9.27 -0.80
CA LEU A 119 -10.62 10.65 -0.47
C LEU A 119 -12.12 10.92 -0.60
N ARG A 120 -12.97 9.92 -0.36
CA ARG A 120 -14.42 10.09 -0.36
C ARG A 120 -14.97 10.75 0.92
N ARG A 121 -14.17 10.85 1.98
CA ARG A 121 -14.57 11.59 3.18
C ARG A 121 -14.53 13.10 2.93
N PRO A 122 -15.54 13.86 3.38
CA PRO A 122 -15.54 15.32 3.25
C PRO A 122 -14.28 15.94 3.86
N GLY A 123 -13.63 16.87 3.16
CA GLY A 123 -12.40 17.55 3.59
C GLY A 123 -11.10 16.82 3.19
N ALA A 124 -11.14 15.53 2.87
CA ALA A 124 -9.93 14.76 2.53
C ALA A 124 -9.23 15.26 1.25
N ARG A 125 -10.01 15.59 0.22
CA ARG A 125 -9.48 16.09 -1.06
C ARG A 125 -8.85 17.46 -0.90
N GLU A 126 -9.47 18.33 -0.14
CA GLU A 126 -9.02 19.69 0.15
C GLU A 126 -7.67 19.68 0.89
N ILE A 127 -7.49 18.78 1.84
CA ILE A 127 -6.23 18.58 2.57
C ILE A 127 -5.11 18.16 1.61
N ILE A 128 -5.37 17.15 0.77
CA ILE A 128 -4.36 16.66 -0.19
C ILE A 128 -4.04 17.71 -1.26
N ALA A 129 -5.05 18.42 -1.77
CA ALA A 129 -4.85 19.49 -2.74
C ALA A 129 -4.12 20.70 -2.16
N GLY A 130 -4.40 21.03 -0.90
CA GLY A 130 -3.74 22.13 -0.18
C GLY A 130 -2.29 21.82 0.22
N HIS A 131 -1.89 20.54 0.30
CA HIS A 131 -0.52 20.19 0.63
C HIS A 131 0.38 20.20 -0.62
N PRO A 132 1.53 20.89 -0.62
CA PRO A 132 2.31 21.16 -1.83
C PRO A 132 2.95 19.92 -2.46
N GLY A 133 3.18 18.85 -1.72
CA GLY A 133 3.98 17.74 -2.22
C GLY A 133 3.64 16.33 -1.70
N CYS A 134 2.64 16.12 -0.82
CA CYS A 134 2.39 14.77 -0.31
C CYS A 134 2.06 13.77 -1.43
N GLY A 135 2.61 12.57 -1.33
CA GLY A 135 2.21 11.43 -2.15
C GLY A 135 0.83 10.93 -1.74
N LEU A 136 0.13 10.31 -2.68
CA LEU A 136 -1.24 9.81 -2.48
C LEU A 136 -1.37 8.40 -3.04
N CYS A 137 -1.87 7.46 -2.22
CA CYS A 137 -2.35 6.16 -2.68
C CYS A 137 -3.88 6.15 -2.65
N LEU A 138 -4.49 6.00 -3.82
CA LEU A 138 -5.94 5.85 -3.98
C LEU A 138 -6.29 4.38 -4.09
N MET A 139 -7.12 3.86 -3.18
CA MET A 139 -7.52 2.46 -3.20
C MET A 139 -8.98 2.28 -3.59
N HIS A 140 -9.26 1.27 -4.43
CA HIS A 140 -10.62 0.83 -4.73
C HIS A 140 -11.16 -0.09 -3.65
N MET A 141 -12.24 0.33 -3.00
CA MET A 141 -13.02 -0.50 -2.08
C MET A 141 -14.49 -0.52 -2.50
N HIS A 142 -15.12 -1.71 -2.48
CA HIS A 142 -16.55 -1.86 -2.61
C HIS A 142 -17.19 -2.00 -1.24
N GLY A 143 -18.23 -1.17 -0.97
CA GLY A 143 -18.86 -1.11 0.35
C GLY A 143 -18.00 -0.41 1.41
N GLU A 144 -18.18 -0.81 2.65
CA GLU A 144 -17.46 -0.30 3.84
C GLU A 144 -16.74 -1.46 4.55
N PRO A 145 -15.62 -1.20 5.26
CA PRO A 145 -14.84 -2.27 5.91
C PRO A 145 -15.67 -3.21 6.79
N GLN A 146 -16.69 -2.69 7.49
CA GLN A 146 -17.52 -3.46 8.41
C GLN A 146 -18.45 -4.46 7.68
N THR A 147 -18.88 -4.14 6.46
CA THR A 147 -19.94 -4.88 5.75
C THR A 147 -19.53 -5.41 4.38
N MET A 148 -18.39 -4.98 3.85
CA MET A 148 -17.94 -5.22 2.48
C MET A 148 -17.91 -6.71 2.05
N GLN A 149 -17.77 -7.64 3.00
CA GLN A 149 -17.75 -9.08 2.69
C GLN A 149 -19.16 -9.70 2.68
N ARG A 150 -20.20 -8.98 3.16
CA ARG A 150 -21.59 -9.48 3.14
C ARG A 150 -22.20 -9.37 1.76
N THR A 151 -21.85 -8.31 1.04
CA THR A 151 -22.30 -8.03 -0.33
C THR A 151 -21.08 -7.71 -1.20
N PRO A 152 -20.33 -8.72 -1.68
CA PRO A 152 -19.19 -8.50 -2.55
C PRO A 152 -19.60 -7.78 -3.83
N LEU A 153 -18.62 -7.12 -4.46
CA LEU A 153 -18.78 -6.44 -5.74
C LEU A 153 -19.41 -7.36 -6.79
N GLU A 154 -20.39 -6.85 -7.53
CA GLU A 154 -20.97 -7.57 -8.66
C GLU A 154 -20.26 -7.22 -9.97
N GLY A 155 -20.13 -8.21 -10.85
CA GLY A 155 -19.55 -8.05 -12.17
C GLY A 155 -18.01 -8.09 -12.18
N ASP A 156 -17.42 -7.46 -13.20
CA ASP A 156 -15.97 -7.47 -13.44
C ASP A 156 -15.24 -6.49 -12.52
N ALA A 157 -14.48 -7.04 -11.58
CA ALA A 157 -13.75 -6.26 -10.58
C ALA A 157 -12.63 -5.40 -11.20
N VAL A 158 -12.05 -5.82 -12.32
CA VAL A 158 -10.99 -5.05 -13.00
C VAL A 158 -11.57 -3.79 -13.63
N LEU A 159 -12.65 -3.92 -14.38
CA LEU A 159 -13.33 -2.78 -15.00
C LEU A 159 -13.90 -1.82 -13.96
N ARG A 160 -14.46 -2.35 -12.86
CA ARG A 160 -14.98 -1.53 -11.75
C ARG A 160 -13.87 -0.76 -11.03
N ALA A 161 -12.75 -1.44 -10.73
CA ALA A 161 -11.61 -0.78 -10.09
C ALA A 161 -10.99 0.28 -11.02
N LEU A 162 -10.85 -0.01 -12.32
CA LEU A 162 -10.33 0.93 -13.31
C LEU A 162 -11.20 2.19 -13.41
N ALA A 163 -12.51 2.03 -13.55
CA ALA A 163 -13.45 3.15 -13.64
C ALA A 163 -13.41 4.02 -12.38
N PHE A 164 -13.49 3.39 -11.19
CA PHE A 164 -13.46 4.09 -9.92
C PHE A 164 -12.15 4.87 -9.68
N LEU A 165 -11.00 4.22 -9.90
CA LEU A 165 -9.69 4.86 -9.69
C LEU A 165 -9.43 5.97 -10.71
N THR A 166 -9.92 5.83 -11.94
CA THR A 166 -9.87 6.88 -12.97
C THR A 166 -10.64 8.11 -12.50
N GLU A 167 -11.88 7.93 -12.05
CA GLU A 167 -12.71 9.02 -11.55
C GLU A 167 -12.08 9.70 -10.32
N ALA A 168 -11.63 8.90 -9.33
CA ALA A 168 -11.00 9.42 -8.12
C ALA A 168 -9.73 10.24 -8.43
N ALA A 169 -8.89 9.75 -9.36
CA ALA A 169 -7.71 10.47 -9.79
C ALA A 169 -8.05 11.75 -10.56
N GLN A 170 -9.06 11.73 -11.43
CA GLN A 170 -9.51 12.93 -12.16
C GLN A 170 -10.00 14.02 -11.20
N LEU A 171 -10.76 13.66 -10.18
CA LEU A 171 -11.28 14.62 -9.18
C LEU A 171 -10.14 15.33 -8.44
N VAL A 172 -9.13 14.62 -7.96
CA VAL A 172 -8.02 15.27 -7.22
C VAL A 172 -7.09 16.03 -8.16
N ARG A 173 -6.91 15.56 -9.41
CA ARG A 173 -6.14 16.28 -10.42
C ARG A 173 -6.81 17.59 -10.84
N ALA A 174 -8.13 17.63 -10.91
CA ALA A 174 -8.88 18.87 -11.16
C ALA A 174 -8.68 19.91 -10.06
N MET A 175 -8.29 19.49 -8.85
CA MET A 175 -7.92 20.36 -7.73
C MET A 175 -6.42 20.72 -7.71
N GLY A 176 -5.64 20.38 -8.75
CA GLY A 176 -4.23 20.74 -8.89
C GLY A 176 -3.23 19.69 -8.39
N VAL A 177 -3.67 18.51 -7.94
CA VAL A 177 -2.75 17.44 -7.55
C VAL A 177 -2.05 16.87 -8.79
N ASP A 178 -0.71 16.91 -8.82
CA ASP A 178 0.07 16.38 -9.93
C ASP A 178 -0.10 14.85 -10.06
N LYS A 179 -0.12 14.34 -11.30
CA LYS A 179 -0.18 12.90 -11.58
C LYS A 179 0.97 12.13 -10.93
N ALA A 180 2.16 12.71 -10.88
CA ALA A 180 3.35 12.11 -10.29
C ALA A 180 3.22 11.85 -8.77
N ARG A 181 2.25 12.48 -8.10
CA ARG A 181 1.94 12.27 -6.69
C ARG A 181 1.02 11.06 -6.43
N ILE A 182 0.41 10.48 -7.47
CA ILE A 182 -0.69 9.50 -7.32
C ILE A 182 -0.21 8.09 -7.66
N VAL A 183 -0.48 7.16 -6.76
CA VAL A 183 -0.36 5.70 -6.92
C VAL A 183 -1.75 5.08 -6.75
N TRP A 184 -2.03 4.01 -7.47
CA TRP A 184 -3.28 3.27 -7.38
C TRP A 184 -3.12 1.96 -6.62
N ASP A 185 -4.15 1.56 -5.88
CA ASP A 185 -4.30 0.21 -5.31
C ASP A 185 -5.66 -0.36 -5.72
N ALA A 186 -5.65 -1.53 -6.33
CA ALA A 186 -6.87 -2.24 -6.73
C ALA A 186 -7.72 -2.73 -5.54
N GLY A 187 -7.19 -2.66 -4.31
CA GLY A 187 -7.88 -3.02 -3.08
C GLY A 187 -8.19 -4.50 -2.97
N ILE A 188 -7.17 -5.33 -3.05
CA ILE A 188 -7.27 -6.79 -2.86
C ILE A 188 -7.89 -7.11 -1.50
N GLY A 189 -8.98 -7.90 -1.51
CA GLY A 189 -9.70 -8.29 -0.27
C GLY A 189 -10.71 -7.26 0.24
N PHE A 190 -10.88 -6.10 -0.44
CA PHE A 190 -11.84 -5.07 -0.04
C PHE A 190 -13.13 -5.17 -0.87
N GLY A 191 -14.13 -5.90 -0.32
CA GLY A 191 -15.44 -6.09 -0.93
C GLY A 191 -15.43 -6.91 -2.21
N LYS A 192 -14.52 -7.86 -2.34
CA LYS A 192 -14.33 -8.69 -3.53
C LYS A 192 -14.25 -10.17 -3.18
N THR A 193 -14.78 -11.02 -4.04
CA THR A 193 -14.62 -12.49 -3.94
C THR A 193 -13.18 -12.91 -4.22
N VAL A 194 -12.83 -14.15 -3.88
CA VAL A 194 -11.50 -14.72 -4.16
C VAL A 194 -11.21 -14.69 -5.67
N ASN A 195 -12.16 -15.08 -6.51
CA ASN A 195 -11.99 -15.08 -7.96
C ASN A 195 -11.80 -13.66 -8.51
N GLN A 196 -12.50 -12.66 -7.98
CA GLN A 196 -12.31 -11.26 -8.36
C GLN A 196 -10.94 -10.74 -7.96
N ASN A 197 -10.43 -11.10 -6.77
CA ASN A 197 -9.08 -10.74 -6.36
C ASN A 197 -8.03 -11.37 -7.28
N LEU A 198 -8.19 -12.65 -7.64
CA LEU A 198 -7.28 -13.33 -8.58
C LEU A 198 -7.37 -12.74 -9.99
N SER A 199 -8.57 -12.33 -10.44
CA SER A 199 -8.74 -11.62 -11.72
C SER A 199 -8.00 -10.28 -11.73
N LEU A 200 -8.03 -9.51 -10.64
CA LEU A 200 -7.26 -8.27 -10.51
C LEU A 200 -5.75 -8.52 -10.62
N LEU A 201 -5.24 -9.63 -10.06
CA LEU A 201 -3.84 -10.01 -10.24
C LEU A 201 -3.54 -10.44 -11.68
N ALA A 202 -4.36 -11.32 -12.24
CA ALA A 202 -4.14 -11.87 -13.59
C ALA A 202 -4.18 -10.79 -14.68
N ARG A 203 -5.11 -9.84 -14.55
CA ARG A 203 -5.38 -8.76 -15.52
C ARG A 203 -4.86 -7.39 -15.06
N GLN A 204 -3.87 -7.36 -14.16
CA GLN A 204 -3.32 -6.12 -13.57
C GLN A 204 -2.84 -5.11 -14.61
N HIS A 205 -2.37 -5.60 -15.78
CA HIS A 205 -1.93 -4.75 -16.90
C HIS A 205 -3.02 -3.81 -17.43
N GLU A 206 -4.31 -4.15 -17.27
CA GLU A 206 -5.42 -3.27 -17.68
C GLU A 206 -5.48 -2.01 -16.80
N LEU A 207 -5.15 -2.12 -15.50
CA LEU A 207 -5.05 -0.97 -14.61
C LEU A 207 -3.83 -0.09 -14.94
N LEU A 208 -2.72 -0.71 -15.33
CA LEU A 208 -1.49 0.00 -15.72
C LEU A 208 -1.67 0.84 -17.00
N ALA A 209 -2.59 0.48 -17.88
CA ALA A 209 -2.88 1.22 -19.09
C ALA A 209 -3.32 2.68 -18.83
N ALA A 210 -3.82 2.99 -17.63
CA ALA A 210 -4.13 4.36 -17.20
C ALA A 210 -2.87 5.20 -16.90
N GLY A 211 -1.68 4.57 -16.85
CA GLY A 211 -0.40 5.22 -16.66
C GLY A 211 -0.15 5.73 -15.24
N TYR A 212 -0.76 5.11 -14.23
CA TYR A 212 -0.43 5.30 -12.80
C TYR A 212 0.35 4.11 -12.28
N PRO A 213 1.34 4.33 -11.38
CA PRO A 213 1.99 3.23 -10.67
C PRO A 213 0.99 2.45 -9.84
N LEU A 214 1.20 1.14 -9.67
CA LEU A 214 0.35 0.29 -8.85
C LEU A 214 1.06 -0.16 -7.57
N LEU A 215 0.32 -0.07 -6.46
CA LEU A 215 0.60 -0.73 -5.20
C LEU A 215 -0.21 -2.02 -5.11
N ALA A 216 0.43 -3.11 -4.69
CA ALA A 216 -0.19 -4.41 -4.51
C ALA A 216 -0.07 -4.89 -3.07
N GLY A 217 -1.22 -5.01 -2.37
CA GLY A 217 -1.31 -5.42 -0.98
C GLY A 217 -1.84 -6.85 -0.82
N TRP A 218 -1.04 -7.87 -1.15
CA TRP A 218 -1.44 -9.29 -1.05
C TRP A 218 -1.10 -9.95 0.29
N SER A 219 -0.21 -9.34 1.07
CA SER A 219 0.39 -9.96 2.24
C SER A 219 -0.64 -10.46 3.24
N ARG A 220 -0.61 -11.76 3.52
CA ARG A 220 -1.43 -12.51 4.48
C ARG A 220 -2.95 -12.44 4.24
N LYS A 221 -3.41 -11.99 3.05
CA LYS A 221 -4.84 -11.85 2.72
C LYS A 221 -5.60 -13.18 2.78
N SER A 222 -6.89 -13.09 3.12
CA SER A 222 -7.78 -14.26 3.23
C SER A 222 -7.90 -15.05 1.92
N SER A 223 -7.86 -14.37 0.77
CA SER A 223 -7.86 -15.02 -0.54
C SER A 223 -6.73 -16.03 -0.71
N LEU A 224 -5.54 -15.74 -0.16
CA LEU A 224 -4.41 -16.68 -0.18
C LEU A 224 -4.71 -17.92 0.68
N GLY A 225 -5.30 -17.71 1.86
CA GLY A 225 -5.73 -18.82 2.73
C GLY A 225 -6.80 -19.69 2.09
N THR A 226 -7.78 -19.10 1.39
CA THR A 226 -8.81 -19.86 0.68
C THR A 226 -8.23 -20.72 -0.44
N VAL A 227 -7.25 -20.21 -1.20
CA VAL A 227 -6.61 -20.95 -2.29
C VAL A 227 -5.71 -22.06 -1.78
N THR A 228 -5.00 -21.83 -0.67
CA THR A 228 -3.95 -22.76 -0.19
C THR A 228 -4.39 -23.66 0.96
N GLY A 229 -5.54 -23.36 1.60
CA GLY A 229 -5.96 -24.01 2.84
C GLY A 229 -5.18 -23.57 4.09
N LEU A 230 -4.26 -22.62 3.98
CA LEU A 230 -3.34 -22.26 5.06
C LEU A 230 -3.93 -21.21 6.02
N PRO A 231 -3.72 -21.36 7.34
CA PRO A 231 -4.05 -20.35 8.34
C PRO A 231 -3.18 -19.10 8.14
N VAL A 232 -3.55 -17.97 8.76
CA VAL A 232 -2.87 -16.69 8.57
C VAL A 232 -1.39 -16.71 8.98
N SER A 233 -1.03 -17.51 9.98
CA SER A 233 0.36 -17.71 10.43
C SER A 233 1.28 -18.28 9.35
N ASP A 234 0.73 -19.09 8.45
CA ASP A 234 1.50 -19.90 7.49
C ASP A 234 1.46 -19.34 6.07
N ARG A 235 0.92 -18.10 5.91
CA ARG A 235 0.76 -17.45 4.61
C ARG A 235 2.00 -16.69 4.12
N LEU A 236 3.19 -16.93 4.67
CA LEU A 236 4.42 -16.31 4.17
C LEU A 236 4.68 -16.68 2.71
N ALA A 237 4.79 -17.97 2.40
CA ALA A 237 5.07 -18.42 1.04
C ALA A 237 4.00 -17.97 0.02
N PRO A 238 2.68 -18.12 0.27
CA PRO A 238 1.66 -17.57 -0.61
C PRO A 238 1.73 -16.05 -0.78
N SER A 239 2.12 -15.31 0.28
CA SER A 239 2.28 -13.85 0.22
C SER A 239 3.43 -13.45 -0.70
N LEU A 240 4.58 -14.14 -0.60
CA LEU A 240 5.74 -13.93 -1.47
C LEU A 240 5.41 -14.26 -2.94
N ALA A 241 4.73 -15.39 -3.18
CA ALA A 241 4.32 -15.79 -4.52
C ALA A 241 3.40 -14.72 -5.16
N ALA A 242 2.38 -14.26 -4.43
CA ALA A 242 1.48 -13.22 -4.92
C ALA A 242 2.17 -11.86 -5.13
N ALA A 243 3.14 -11.50 -4.27
CA ALA A 243 3.94 -10.28 -4.44
C ALA A 243 4.82 -10.34 -5.69
N LEU A 244 5.51 -11.47 -5.93
CA LEU A 244 6.32 -11.67 -7.13
C LEU A 244 5.45 -11.65 -8.40
N LEU A 245 4.29 -12.33 -8.39
CA LEU A 245 3.35 -12.32 -9.51
C LEU A 245 2.81 -10.91 -9.78
N ALA A 246 2.57 -10.10 -8.74
CA ALA A 246 2.14 -8.72 -8.92
C ALA A 246 3.24 -7.87 -9.54
N VAL A 247 4.49 -8.01 -9.10
CA VAL A 247 5.64 -7.30 -9.65
C VAL A 247 5.91 -7.70 -11.09
N GLU A 248 5.86 -8.99 -11.41
CA GLU A 248 6.00 -9.50 -12.78
C GLU A 248 4.94 -8.92 -13.72
N ARG A 249 3.75 -8.62 -13.18
CA ARG A 249 2.66 -7.96 -13.90
C ARG A 249 2.65 -6.45 -13.77
N GLY A 250 3.76 -5.84 -13.32
CA GLY A 250 4.01 -4.40 -13.34
C GLY A 250 3.62 -3.63 -12.08
N ALA A 251 3.36 -4.28 -10.94
CA ALA A 251 3.24 -3.55 -9.68
C ALA A 251 4.57 -2.87 -9.33
N SER A 252 4.51 -1.58 -9.04
CA SER A 252 5.68 -0.79 -8.68
C SER A 252 5.97 -0.82 -7.18
N ILE A 253 4.97 -1.14 -6.35
CA ILE A 253 5.08 -1.16 -4.91
C ILE A 253 4.37 -2.41 -4.38
N VAL A 254 4.99 -3.11 -3.43
CA VAL A 254 4.36 -4.21 -2.68
C VAL A 254 4.25 -3.83 -1.21
N ARG A 255 3.02 -3.86 -0.67
CA ARG A 255 2.71 -3.54 0.73
C ARG A 255 2.64 -4.83 1.54
N VAL A 256 3.57 -5.02 2.49
CA VAL A 256 3.83 -6.31 3.11
C VAL A 256 4.09 -6.24 4.62
N HIS A 257 3.81 -7.35 5.33
CA HIS A 257 4.22 -7.57 6.73
C HIS A 257 5.66 -8.12 6.80
N ASP A 258 6.04 -8.99 5.86
CA ASP A 258 7.26 -9.80 5.90
C ASP A 258 8.32 -9.17 4.98
N VAL A 259 8.89 -8.02 5.44
CA VAL A 259 9.77 -7.16 4.63
C VAL A 259 11.04 -7.90 4.22
N ARG A 260 11.76 -8.52 5.15
CA ARG A 260 13.06 -9.20 4.88
C ARG A 260 12.92 -10.25 3.79
N GLU A 261 11.91 -11.10 3.90
CA GLU A 261 11.64 -12.20 2.98
C GLU A 261 11.19 -11.67 1.61
N THR A 262 10.39 -10.61 1.59
CA THR A 262 9.96 -9.95 0.34
C THR A 262 11.14 -9.29 -0.37
N VAL A 263 12.00 -8.57 0.35
CA VAL A 263 13.22 -7.96 -0.21
C VAL A 263 14.14 -9.06 -0.81
N ALA A 264 14.32 -10.18 -0.09
CA ALA A 264 15.13 -11.30 -0.60
C ALA A 264 14.53 -11.88 -1.89
N ALA A 265 13.22 -12.10 -1.94
CA ALA A 265 12.53 -12.60 -3.13
C ALA A 265 12.63 -11.63 -4.32
N LEU A 266 12.47 -10.33 -4.09
CA LEU A 266 12.61 -9.30 -5.13
C LEU A 266 14.04 -9.16 -5.64
N LYS A 267 15.05 -9.44 -4.84
CA LYS A 267 16.46 -9.50 -5.31
C LYS A 267 16.67 -10.61 -6.34
N ILE A 268 16.07 -11.79 -6.12
CA ILE A 268 16.12 -12.90 -7.09
C ILE A 268 15.39 -12.51 -8.38
N TRP A 269 14.19 -11.96 -8.27
CA TRP A 269 13.44 -11.46 -9.42
C TRP A 269 14.25 -10.43 -10.22
N SER A 270 14.83 -9.43 -9.56
CA SER A 270 15.64 -8.40 -10.22
C SER A 270 16.88 -8.96 -10.92
N ALA A 271 17.56 -9.94 -10.32
CA ALA A 271 18.71 -10.61 -10.92
C ALA A 271 18.30 -11.40 -12.17
N THR A 272 17.13 -12.06 -12.14
CA THR A 272 16.60 -12.81 -13.29
C THR A 272 16.28 -11.87 -14.46
N VAL A 273 15.64 -10.73 -14.20
CA VAL A 273 15.33 -9.71 -15.23
C VAL A 273 16.62 -9.14 -15.83
N ALA A 274 17.62 -8.86 -15.02
CA ALA A 274 18.93 -8.37 -15.49
C ALA A 274 19.64 -9.39 -16.38
N ALA A 275 19.62 -10.67 -16.02
CA ALA A 275 20.21 -11.75 -16.81
C ALA A 275 19.53 -11.94 -18.16
N PHE A 276 18.19 -11.79 -18.21
CA PHE A 276 17.42 -11.83 -19.46
C PHE A 276 17.84 -10.70 -20.40
N ASN A 277 17.85 -9.45 -19.93
CA ASN A 277 18.20 -8.28 -20.72
C ASN A 277 19.64 -8.34 -21.27
N ASN A 278 20.60 -8.85 -20.49
CA ASN A 278 21.99 -9.02 -20.93
C ASN A 278 22.13 -10.05 -22.07
N ASN A 279 21.31 -11.11 -22.06
CA ASN A 279 21.35 -12.13 -23.10
C ASN A 279 20.77 -11.66 -24.44
N ASP A 280 19.77 -10.76 -24.41
CA ASP A 280 19.20 -10.17 -25.62
C ASP A 280 20.17 -9.20 -26.32
N LEU A 281 20.95 -8.44 -25.55
CA LEU A 281 22.00 -7.56 -26.09
C LEU A 281 23.10 -8.37 -26.81
N THR A 282 23.50 -9.53 -26.27
CA THR A 282 24.53 -10.39 -26.89
C THR A 282 24.01 -11.13 -28.12
N ARG A 283 22.71 -11.42 -28.23
CA ARG A 283 22.10 -12.00 -29.43
C ARG A 283 21.99 -10.98 -30.57
N SER A 284 21.62 -9.74 -30.29
CA SER A 284 21.50 -8.67 -31.30
C SER A 284 22.86 -8.34 -31.93
N GLN A 285 23.97 -8.46 -31.20
CA GLN A 285 25.32 -8.22 -31.69
C GLN A 285 25.90 -9.37 -32.53
N ARG A 286 25.29 -10.57 -32.51
CA ARG A 286 25.73 -11.71 -33.31
C ARG A 286 25.00 -11.85 -34.66
N ILE A 287 23.99 -11.02 -34.91
CA ILE A 287 23.16 -11.05 -36.11
C ILE A 287 23.47 -9.82 -37.03
N SER A 288 24.27 -8.89 -36.55
CA SER A 288 24.86 -7.77 -37.31
C SER A 288 26.25 -8.10 -37.81
#